data_711bcc9a89021b2868ed6aeb3188e12e
#
_entry.id   711bcc9a89021b2868ed6aeb3188e12e
#
_cell.length_a   1.000
_cell.length_b   1.000
_cell.length_c   1.000
_cell.angle_alpha   90.00
_cell.angle_beta   90.00
_cell.angle_gamma   90.00
#
_symmetry.space_group_name_H-M   'P 1'
#
loop_
_entity.id
_entity.type
_entity.pdbx_description
1 polymer ?
#
loop_
_entity_poly.entity_id
_entity_poly.type
_entity_poly.pdbx_seq_one_letter_code
_entity_poly.pdbx_strand_id
1 'polypeptide(L)'
;TKRLWVLAGVLAVLTVFATYAGREEYKGTVLAAAPWLLCAAAALLFLLAVRWYGRENAVAFQDICAVLLGGVAIPLAMSCLLRLRLLNYGGGLVLMPLVAAFMSDSAALFTGMACGKHKLAPKASPKKTVEGAAGGLVGGVLGMIVFRIVFFFVTLQPLSIGWCMVIGLVGAFMGQLGDLSFSVIKRQC
;
A
#
# COMPACT_ATOMS: atom_id res chain seq x y z
N THR A 1 18.49 8.73 16.68
CA THR A 1 17.54 7.64 16.30
C THR A 1 16.15 7.83 16.95
N LYS A 2 15.98 7.95 18.28
CA LYS A 2 14.63 8.12 18.90
C LYS A 2 13.88 9.35 18.38
N ARG A 3 14.58 10.48 18.17
CA ARG A 3 13.98 11.72 17.63
C ARG A 3 13.46 11.55 16.18
N LEU A 4 14.10 10.73 15.36
CA LEU A 4 13.68 10.45 14.00
C LEU A 4 12.37 9.63 13.97
N TRP A 5 12.19 8.67 14.86
CA TRP A 5 10.95 7.91 14.97
C TRP A 5 9.78 8.76 15.45
N VAL A 6 10.03 9.71 16.37
CA VAL A 6 9.02 10.70 16.77
C VAL A 6 8.63 11.57 15.58
N LEU A 7 9.60 12.03 14.79
CA LEU A 7 9.34 12.83 13.59
C LEU A 7 8.54 12.06 12.53
N ALA A 8 8.87 10.78 12.33
CA ALA A 8 8.09 9.89 11.46
C ALA A 8 6.64 9.75 11.94
N GLY A 9 6.42 9.58 13.25
CA GLY A 9 5.08 9.52 13.84
C GLY A 9 4.28 10.81 13.64
N VAL A 10 4.90 11.97 13.87
CA VAL A 10 4.27 13.27 13.65
C VAL A 10 3.92 13.47 12.18
N LEU A 11 4.83 13.15 11.25
CA LEU A 11 4.55 13.20 9.81
C LEU A 11 3.40 12.28 9.42
N ALA A 12 3.36 11.06 9.97
CA ALA A 12 2.28 10.11 9.70
C ALA A 12 0.91 10.67 10.15
N VAL A 13 0.83 11.23 11.34
CA VAL A 13 -0.41 11.87 11.85
C VAL A 13 -0.80 13.06 10.97
N LEU A 14 0.14 13.91 10.61
CA LEU A 14 -0.11 15.08 9.76
C LEU A 14 -0.61 14.68 8.36
N THR A 15 -0.07 13.62 7.75
CA THR A 15 -0.53 13.14 6.43
C THR A 15 -1.96 12.60 6.47
N VAL A 16 -2.31 11.85 7.51
CA VAL A 16 -3.68 11.35 7.70
C VAL A 16 -4.63 12.50 7.99
N PHE A 17 -4.24 13.42 8.87
CA PHE A 17 -5.07 14.58 9.22
C PHE A 17 -5.30 15.51 8.03
N ALA A 18 -4.27 15.81 7.23
CA ALA A 18 -4.39 16.60 6.00
C ALA A 18 -5.36 15.96 5.00
N THR A 19 -5.37 14.62 4.92
CA THR A 19 -6.30 13.89 4.06
C THR A 19 -7.75 13.99 4.55
N TYR A 20 -7.95 14.02 5.88
CA TYR A 20 -9.28 14.13 6.50
C TYR A 20 -9.82 15.58 6.45
N ALA A 21 -8.98 16.57 6.71
CA ALA A 21 -9.35 17.97 6.72
C ALA A 21 -9.81 18.51 5.34
N GLY A 22 -9.36 17.85 4.25
CA GLY A 22 -9.77 18.18 2.88
C GLY A 22 -11.19 17.78 2.48
N ARG A 23 -12.10 17.54 3.44
CA ARG A 23 -13.34 16.79 3.25
C ARG A 23 -14.41 17.48 2.40
N GLU A 24 -14.58 18.79 2.37
CA GLU A 24 -15.66 19.42 1.58
C GLU A 24 -15.28 20.75 0.93
N GLU A 25 -14.63 21.63 1.63
CA GLU A 25 -14.37 23.01 1.19
C GLU A 25 -13.03 23.16 0.45
N TYR A 26 -12.09 22.19 0.65
CA TYR A 26 -10.71 22.23 0.14
C TYR A 26 -10.32 21.03 -0.72
N LYS A 27 -11.28 20.34 -1.34
CA LYS A 27 -11.06 19.10 -2.13
C LYS A 27 -9.94 19.20 -3.20
N GLY A 28 -9.74 20.39 -3.77
CA GLY A 28 -8.72 20.61 -4.80
C GLY A 28 -7.34 20.95 -4.25
N THR A 29 -7.27 21.75 -3.18
CA THR A 29 -6.00 22.32 -2.70
C THR A 29 -5.20 21.37 -1.83
N VAL A 30 -5.84 20.63 -0.92
CA VAL A 30 -5.13 19.69 -0.03
C VAL A 30 -4.63 18.47 -0.79
N LEU A 31 -5.41 17.96 -1.74
CA LEU A 31 -4.98 16.84 -2.58
C LEU A 31 -3.83 17.23 -3.52
N ALA A 32 -3.86 18.46 -4.04
CA ALA A 32 -2.76 19.03 -4.84
C ALA A 32 -1.52 19.35 -3.99
N ALA A 33 -1.69 19.65 -2.69
CA ALA A 33 -0.58 19.96 -1.80
C ALA A 33 0.18 18.70 -1.28
N ALA A 34 -0.46 17.52 -1.28
CA ALA A 34 0.14 16.30 -0.74
C ALA A 34 1.51 15.93 -1.36
N PRO A 35 1.72 15.96 -2.69
CA PRO A 35 3.03 15.70 -3.28
C PRO A 35 4.06 16.77 -2.89
N TRP A 36 3.67 18.03 -2.77
CA TRP A 36 4.56 19.11 -2.35
C TRP A 36 4.99 18.98 -0.88
N LEU A 37 4.09 18.55 -0.01
CA LEU A 37 4.40 18.23 1.39
C LEU A 37 5.38 17.05 1.49
N LEU A 38 5.23 16.05 0.64
CA LEU A 38 6.18 14.94 0.52
C LEU A 38 7.56 15.42 0.09
N CYS A 39 7.63 16.24 -0.97
CA CYS A 39 8.88 16.82 -1.45
C CYS A 39 9.52 17.72 -0.39
N ALA A 40 8.74 18.54 0.30
CA ALA A 40 9.24 19.41 1.37
C ALA A 40 9.78 18.59 2.56
N ALA A 41 9.09 17.53 2.97
CA ALA A 41 9.54 16.63 4.03
C ALA A 41 10.85 15.91 3.64
N ALA A 42 10.94 15.41 2.40
CA ALA A 42 12.15 14.79 1.89
C ALA A 42 13.31 15.78 1.84
N ALA A 43 13.10 16.99 1.30
CA ALA A 43 14.10 18.04 1.24
C ALA A 43 14.58 18.45 2.64
N LEU A 44 13.66 18.61 3.59
CA LEU A 44 14.00 18.95 4.98
C LEU A 44 14.87 17.86 5.63
N LEU A 45 14.51 16.58 5.43
CA LEU A 45 15.31 15.46 5.96
C LEU A 45 16.69 15.39 5.33
N PHE A 46 16.82 15.65 4.03
CA PHE A 46 18.13 15.75 3.37
C PHE A 46 18.95 16.91 3.89
N LEU A 47 18.37 18.10 4.07
CA LEU A 47 19.05 19.26 4.64
C LEU A 47 19.53 18.98 6.07
N LEU A 48 18.73 18.31 6.89
CA LEU A 48 19.12 17.89 8.23
C LEU A 48 20.27 16.87 8.20
N ALA A 49 20.25 15.94 7.26
CA ALA A 49 21.31 14.96 7.09
C ALA A 49 22.63 15.63 6.67
N VAL A 50 22.60 16.59 5.72
CA VAL A 50 23.76 17.38 5.31
C VAL A 50 24.32 18.21 6.47
N ARG A 51 23.43 18.88 7.22
CA ARG A 51 23.85 19.70 8.36
C ARG A 51 24.53 18.90 9.48
N TRP A 52 24.16 17.64 9.64
CA TRP A 52 24.67 16.76 10.70
C TRP A 52 25.74 15.79 10.21
N TYR A 53 26.10 15.88 8.94
CA TYR A 53 27.16 15.06 8.35
C TYR A 53 28.52 15.31 9.06
N GLY A 54 29.21 14.22 9.41
CA GLY A 54 30.50 14.29 10.12
C GLY A 54 30.42 14.48 11.65
N ARG A 55 29.22 14.51 12.26
CA ARG A 55 29.03 14.49 13.72
C ARG A 55 28.89 13.07 14.24
N GLU A 56 29.24 12.84 15.52
CA GLU A 56 29.15 11.53 16.18
C GLU A 56 27.71 10.92 16.11
N ASN A 57 26.68 11.76 15.96
CA ASN A 57 25.27 11.36 15.78
C ASN A 57 24.75 11.63 14.35
N ALA A 58 25.59 11.44 13.34
CA ALA A 58 25.16 11.62 11.95
C ALA A 58 24.01 10.68 11.60
N VAL A 59 23.02 11.24 10.88
CA VAL A 59 21.86 10.47 10.40
C VAL A 59 22.31 9.65 9.20
N ALA A 60 22.21 8.32 9.28
CA ALA A 60 22.53 7.46 8.16
C ALA A 60 21.45 7.59 7.07
N PHE A 61 21.85 7.40 5.81
CA PHE A 61 20.91 7.42 4.68
C PHE A 61 19.76 6.40 4.86
N GLN A 62 20.07 5.25 5.46
CA GLN A 62 19.08 4.23 5.79
C GLN A 62 18.01 4.74 6.75
N ASP A 63 18.37 5.56 7.74
CA ASP A 63 17.42 6.17 8.68
C ASP A 63 16.49 7.17 7.97
N ILE A 64 17.00 7.93 7.00
CA ILE A 64 16.19 8.85 6.19
C ILE A 64 15.16 8.07 5.37
N CYS A 65 15.60 7.01 4.69
CA CYS A 65 14.72 6.16 3.91
C CYS A 65 13.63 5.51 4.79
N ALA A 66 13.99 5.04 5.99
CA ALA A 66 13.04 4.46 6.93
C ALA A 66 11.99 5.47 7.41
N VAL A 67 12.41 6.71 7.69
CA VAL A 67 11.49 7.79 8.11
C VAL A 67 10.56 8.20 6.97
N LEU A 68 11.06 8.32 5.75
CA LEU A 68 10.24 8.65 4.58
C LEU A 68 9.25 7.53 4.27
N LEU A 69 9.69 6.28 4.32
CA LEU A 69 8.82 5.14 4.07
C LEU A 69 7.73 5.04 5.16
N GLY A 70 8.12 5.02 6.42
CA GLY A 70 7.21 4.82 7.56
C GLY A 70 6.38 6.07 7.90
N GLY A 71 6.96 7.27 7.78
CA GLY A 71 6.30 8.52 8.16
C GLY A 71 5.45 9.15 7.06
N VAL A 72 5.71 8.83 5.81
CA VAL A 72 5.03 9.48 4.68
C VAL A 72 4.41 8.47 3.72
N ALA A 73 5.20 7.57 3.14
CA ALA A 73 4.73 6.69 2.07
C ALA A 73 3.62 5.73 2.55
N ILE A 74 3.85 5.04 3.68
CA ILE A 74 2.85 4.12 4.24
C ILE A 74 1.59 4.86 4.70
N PRO A 75 1.64 5.95 5.49
CA PRO A 75 0.44 6.69 5.87
C PRO A 75 -0.32 7.27 4.69
N LEU A 76 0.38 7.75 3.65
CA LEU A 76 -0.25 8.23 2.43
C LEU A 76 -1.00 7.11 1.70
N ALA A 77 -0.40 5.93 1.58
CA ALA A 77 -1.05 4.75 1.01
C ALA A 77 -2.29 4.35 1.83
N MET A 78 -2.19 4.33 3.17
CA MET A 78 -3.33 4.04 4.05
C MET A 78 -4.43 5.10 3.97
N SER A 79 -4.08 6.36 3.71
CA SER A 79 -5.06 7.44 3.52
C SER A 79 -6.00 7.21 2.33
N CYS A 80 -5.60 6.38 1.35
CA CYS A 80 -6.47 5.98 0.24
C CYS A 80 -7.70 5.20 0.73
N LEU A 81 -7.59 4.40 1.79
CA LEU A 81 -8.73 3.70 2.40
C LEU A 81 -9.72 4.69 3.00
N LEU A 82 -9.20 5.74 3.66
CA LEU A 82 -10.04 6.81 4.19
C LEU A 82 -10.78 7.55 3.07
N ARG A 83 -10.10 7.84 1.94
CA ARG A 83 -10.72 8.46 0.76
C ARG A 83 -11.84 7.58 0.18
N LEU A 84 -11.61 6.29 0.06
CA LEU A 84 -12.65 5.33 -0.36
C LEU A 84 -13.84 5.35 0.59
N ARG A 85 -13.60 5.43 1.91
CA ARG A 85 -14.66 5.49 2.94
C ARG A 85 -15.53 6.74 2.82
N LEU A 86 -14.98 7.85 2.33
CA LEU A 86 -15.68 9.13 2.16
C LEU A 86 -16.52 9.22 0.87
N LEU A 87 -16.40 8.25 -0.04
CA LEU A 87 -17.23 8.17 -1.25
C LEU A 87 -18.66 7.71 -0.91
N ASN A 88 -19.59 7.95 -1.85
CA ASN A 88 -20.90 7.35 -1.79
C ASN A 88 -20.76 5.82 -1.73
N TYR A 89 -21.46 5.17 -0.81
CA TYR A 89 -21.32 3.74 -0.51
C TYR A 89 -19.90 3.33 -0.02
N GLY A 90 -19.10 4.28 0.43
CA GLY A 90 -17.71 4.08 0.84
C GLY A 90 -17.51 3.00 1.91
N GLY A 91 -18.55 2.70 2.72
CA GLY A 91 -18.52 1.58 3.67
C GLY A 91 -18.28 0.23 3.00
N GLY A 92 -18.89 0.00 1.83
CA GLY A 92 -18.63 -1.19 1.03
C GLY A 92 -17.35 -1.08 0.20
N LEU A 93 -17.09 0.10 -0.42
CA LEU A 93 -15.94 0.28 -1.30
C LEU A 93 -14.59 0.10 -0.60
N VAL A 94 -14.50 0.41 0.69
CA VAL A 94 -13.30 0.17 1.50
C VAL A 94 -12.90 -1.32 1.56
N LEU A 95 -13.86 -2.23 1.36
CA LEU A 95 -13.58 -3.67 1.35
C LEU A 95 -12.91 -4.14 0.05
N MET A 96 -12.99 -3.37 -1.05
CA MET A 96 -12.43 -3.78 -2.35
C MET A 96 -10.95 -4.17 -2.28
N PRO A 97 -10.03 -3.31 -1.77
CA PRO A 97 -8.62 -3.67 -1.70
C PRO A 97 -8.35 -4.83 -0.74
N LEU A 98 -9.14 -4.98 0.33
CA LEU A 98 -9.02 -6.11 1.26
C LEU A 98 -9.42 -7.42 0.58
N VAL A 99 -10.55 -7.45 -0.12
CA VAL A 99 -11.02 -8.63 -0.85
C VAL A 99 -10.01 -9.01 -1.94
N ALA A 100 -9.52 -8.04 -2.71
CA ALA A 100 -8.52 -8.31 -3.75
C ALA A 100 -7.25 -8.94 -3.15
N ALA A 101 -6.74 -8.41 -2.04
CA ALA A 101 -5.55 -8.93 -1.37
C ALA A 101 -5.78 -10.33 -0.79
N PHE A 102 -6.81 -10.53 0.02
CA PHE A 102 -7.09 -11.82 0.65
C PHE A 102 -7.38 -12.93 -0.35
N MET A 103 -8.14 -12.64 -1.41
CA MET A 103 -8.43 -13.63 -2.44
C MET A 103 -7.19 -13.96 -3.26
N SER A 104 -6.35 -12.97 -3.56
CA SER A 104 -5.07 -13.19 -4.22
C SER A 104 -4.14 -14.08 -3.38
N ASP A 105 -3.96 -13.77 -2.10
CA ASP A 105 -3.05 -14.52 -1.23
C ASP A 105 -3.54 -15.95 -1.00
N SER A 106 -4.84 -16.14 -0.78
CA SER A 106 -5.44 -17.46 -0.62
C SER A 106 -5.29 -18.30 -1.89
N ALA A 107 -5.62 -17.73 -3.05
CA ALA A 107 -5.49 -18.43 -4.33
C ALA A 107 -4.02 -18.74 -4.65
N ALA A 108 -3.10 -17.80 -4.37
CA ALA A 108 -1.67 -18.04 -4.55
C ALA A 108 -1.16 -19.19 -3.67
N LEU A 109 -1.63 -19.27 -2.42
CA LEU A 109 -1.28 -20.35 -1.51
C LEU A 109 -1.79 -21.70 -2.02
N PHE A 110 -3.08 -21.81 -2.35
CA PHE A 110 -3.69 -23.06 -2.80
C PHE A 110 -3.09 -23.56 -4.12
N THR A 111 -2.94 -22.66 -5.12
CA THR A 111 -2.34 -23.03 -6.41
C THR A 111 -0.87 -23.37 -6.26
N GLY A 112 -0.14 -22.65 -5.41
CA GLY A 112 1.26 -22.93 -5.12
C GLY A 112 1.47 -24.28 -4.44
N MET A 113 0.57 -24.70 -3.55
CA MET A 113 0.60 -26.03 -2.91
C MET A 113 0.20 -27.14 -3.86
N ALA A 114 -0.82 -26.92 -4.71
CA ALA A 114 -1.34 -27.96 -5.60
C ALA A 114 -0.45 -28.18 -6.84
N CYS A 115 0.04 -27.11 -7.46
CA CYS A 115 0.68 -27.13 -8.77
C CYS A 115 2.10 -26.51 -8.79
N GLY A 116 2.59 -25.98 -7.67
CA GLY A 116 3.85 -25.22 -7.62
C GLY A 116 5.08 -26.08 -7.91
N LYS A 117 5.72 -25.83 -9.03
CA LYS A 117 6.95 -26.51 -9.47
C LYS A 117 8.14 -25.56 -9.51
N HIS A 118 7.94 -24.34 -9.98
CA HIS A 118 9.00 -23.36 -10.21
C HIS A 118 9.02 -22.32 -9.10
N LYS A 119 10.18 -22.11 -8.47
CA LYS A 119 10.35 -21.09 -7.43
C LYS A 119 10.36 -19.69 -8.03
N LEU A 120 9.55 -18.78 -7.48
CA LEU A 120 9.47 -17.39 -7.94
C LEU A 120 10.70 -16.57 -7.54
N ALA A 121 11.10 -16.67 -6.28
CA ALA A 121 12.21 -15.91 -5.71
C ALA A 121 12.97 -16.75 -4.68
N PRO A 122 13.85 -17.70 -5.10
CA PRO A 122 14.48 -18.67 -4.20
C PRO A 122 15.26 -18.02 -3.06
N LYS A 123 15.92 -16.88 -3.32
CA LYS A 123 16.73 -16.17 -2.33
C LYS A 123 15.90 -15.31 -1.38
N ALA A 124 14.85 -14.66 -1.86
CA ALA A 124 14.02 -13.75 -1.06
C ALA A 124 12.90 -14.51 -0.32
N SER A 125 12.16 -15.36 -1.03
CA SER A 125 11.03 -16.11 -0.51
C SER A 125 11.00 -17.53 -1.09
N PRO A 126 11.65 -18.54 -0.45
CA PRO A 126 11.79 -19.89 -0.98
C PRO A 126 10.48 -20.68 -1.07
N LYS A 127 9.43 -20.21 -0.40
CA LYS A 127 8.10 -20.85 -0.41
C LYS A 127 7.22 -20.41 -1.58
N LYS A 128 7.50 -19.25 -2.21
CA LYS A 128 6.69 -18.73 -3.33
C LYS A 128 7.03 -19.43 -4.64
N THR A 129 5.98 -19.74 -5.42
CA THR A 129 6.07 -20.37 -6.73
C THR A 129 5.49 -19.48 -7.83
N VAL A 130 5.94 -19.65 -9.05
CA VAL A 130 5.45 -18.91 -10.24
C VAL A 130 3.98 -19.27 -10.51
N GLU A 131 3.64 -20.55 -10.39
CA GLU A 131 2.28 -21.05 -10.55
C GLU A 131 1.34 -20.48 -9.48
N GLY A 132 1.84 -20.40 -8.24
CA GLY A 132 1.14 -19.74 -7.15
C GLY A 132 0.89 -18.24 -7.44
N ALA A 133 1.90 -17.53 -7.97
CA ALA A 133 1.74 -16.14 -8.33
C ALA A 133 0.69 -15.94 -9.44
N ALA A 134 0.70 -16.78 -10.48
CA ALA A 134 -0.32 -16.75 -11.52
C ALA A 134 -1.72 -17.04 -10.96
N GLY A 135 -1.84 -18.06 -10.08
CA GLY A 135 -3.09 -18.37 -9.39
C GLY A 135 -3.59 -17.23 -8.51
N GLY A 136 -2.69 -16.49 -7.85
CA GLY A 136 -3.03 -15.30 -7.08
C GLY A 136 -3.61 -14.17 -7.94
N LEU A 137 -3.07 -13.92 -9.14
CA LEU A 137 -3.63 -12.94 -10.07
C LEU A 137 -5.06 -13.31 -10.48
N VAL A 138 -5.28 -14.57 -10.85
CA VAL A 138 -6.63 -15.07 -11.18
C VAL A 138 -7.56 -14.97 -9.97
N GLY A 139 -7.08 -15.36 -8.79
CA GLY A 139 -7.84 -15.29 -7.54
C GLY A 139 -8.26 -13.86 -7.17
N GLY A 140 -7.39 -12.86 -7.36
CA GLY A 140 -7.73 -11.46 -7.15
C GLY A 140 -8.82 -10.98 -8.09
N VAL A 141 -8.77 -11.35 -9.37
CA VAL A 141 -9.83 -11.03 -10.35
C VAL A 141 -11.14 -11.70 -9.98
N LEU A 142 -11.14 -12.99 -9.67
CA LEU A 142 -12.35 -13.74 -9.26
C LEU A 142 -12.94 -13.17 -7.97
N GLY A 143 -12.08 -12.85 -6.99
CA GLY A 143 -12.53 -12.21 -5.75
C GLY A 143 -13.25 -10.89 -5.99
N MET A 144 -12.77 -10.06 -6.92
CA MET A 144 -13.42 -8.80 -7.27
C MET A 144 -14.72 -8.98 -8.05
N ILE A 145 -14.86 -10.05 -8.85
CA ILE A 145 -16.12 -10.40 -9.50
C ILE A 145 -17.17 -10.82 -8.45
N VAL A 146 -16.76 -11.67 -7.49
CA VAL A 146 -17.63 -12.07 -6.38
C VAL A 146 -18.02 -10.85 -5.54
N PHE A 147 -17.05 -10.00 -5.20
CA PHE A 147 -17.31 -8.75 -4.48
C PHE A 147 -18.35 -7.88 -5.20
N ARG A 148 -18.24 -7.70 -6.51
CA ARG A 148 -19.20 -6.95 -7.32
C ARG A 148 -20.63 -7.48 -7.18
N ILE A 149 -20.78 -8.80 -7.21
CA ILE A 149 -22.10 -9.47 -7.09
C ILE A 149 -22.67 -9.17 -5.69
N VAL A 150 -21.91 -9.41 -4.64
CA VAL A 150 -22.33 -9.15 -3.25
C VAL A 150 -22.66 -7.67 -3.05
N PHE A 151 -21.79 -6.77 -3.54
CA PHE A 151 -21.99 -5.33 -3.44
C PHE A 151 -23.30 -4.89 -4.11
N PHE A 152 -23.62 -5.43 -5.29
CA PHE A 152 -24.88 -5.15 -5.97
C PHE A 152 -26.09 -5.57 -5.15
N PHE A 153 -26.08 -6.76 -4.55
CA PHE A 153 -27.20 -7.23 -3.71
C PHE A 153 -27.40 -6.39 -2.45
N VAL A 154 -26.31 -5.82 -1.90
CA VAL A 154 -26.39 -5.01 -0.67
C VAL A 154 -26.76 -3.56 -0.95
N THR A 155 -26.23 -2.96 -2.03
CA THR A 155 -26.36 -1.52 -2.29
C THR A 155 -27.32 -1.19 -3.44
N LEU A 156 -27.72 -2.19 -4.24
CA LEU A 156 -28.46 -2.07 -5.49
C LEU A 156 -27.76 -1.18 -6.53
N GLN A 157 -26.45 -0.95 -6.35
CA GLN A 157 -25.63 -0.14 -7.25
C GLN A 157 -24.73 -1.02 -8.11
N PRO A 158 -24.82 -0.92 -9.45
CA PRO A 158 -23.99 -1.71 -10.34
C PRO A 158 -22.56 -1.14 -10.38
N LEU A 159 -21.57 -1.96 -10.04
CA LEU A 159 -20.18 -1.67 -10.35
C LEU A 159 -19.85 -2.19 -11.75
N SER A 160 -19.03 -1.44 -12.50
CA SER A 160 -18.54 -1.89 -13.80
C SER A 160 -17.67 -3.14 -13.65
N ILE A 161 -18.00 -4.21 -14.39
CA ILE A 161 -17.23 -5.46 -14.33
C ILE A 161 -15.80 -5.26 -14.80
N GLY A 162 -15.58 -4.46 -15.84
CA GLY A 162 -14.25 -4.16 -16.37
C GLY A 162 -13.35 -3.52 -15.32
N TRP A 163 -13.86 -2.51 -14.58
CA TRP A 163 -13.11 -1.89 -13.51
C TRP A 163 -12.84 -2.84 -12.34
N CYS A 164 -13.80 -3.71 -11.98
CA CYS A 164 -13.58 -4.72 -10.95
C CYS A 164 -12.45 -5.69 -11.34
N MET A 165 -12.41 -6.14 -12.59
CA MET A 165 -11.36 -7.02 -13.10
C MET A 165 -9.99 -6.34 -13.08
N VAL A 166 -9.90 -5.08 -13.54
CA VAL A 166 -8.66 -4.31 -13.53
C VAL A 166 -8.16 -4.08 -12.11
N ILE A 167 -9.03 -3.68 -11.18
CA ILE A 167 -8.68 -3.47 -9.77
C ILE A 167 -8.23 -4.79 -9.14
N GLY A 168 -8.90 -5.91 -9.42
CA GLY A 168 -8.50 -7.22 -8.94
C GLY A 168 -7.12 -7.64 -9.44
N LEU A 169 -6.85 -7.46 -10.73
CA LEU A 169 -5.57 -7.81 -11.34
C LEU A 169 -4.43 -6.93 -10.81
N VAL A 170 -4.62 -5.60 -10.86
CA VAL A 170 -3.58 -4.64 -10.41
C VAL A 170 -3.37 -4.76 -8.90
N GLY A 171 -4.43 -4.90 -8.11
CA GLY A 171 -4.34 -5.09 -6.66
C GLY A 171 -3.59 -6.36 -6.28
N ALA A 172 -3.90 -7.49 -6.94
CA ALA A 172 -3.20 -8.76 -6.74
C ALA A 172 -1.72 -8.66 -7.13
N PHE A 173 -1.40 -8.04 -8.26
CA PHE A 173 -0.03 -7.84 -8.72
C PHE A 173 0.78 -6.98 -7.76
N MET A 174 0.24 -5.82 -7.37
CA MET A 174 0.91 -4.91 -6.43
C MET A 174 1.05 -5.53 -5.03
N GLY A 175 0.07 -6.30 -4.58
CA GLY A 175 0.15 -7.06 -3.32
C GLY A 175 1.31 -8.05 -3.33
N GLN A 176 1.45 -8.83 -4.40
CA GLN A 176 2.56 -9.80 -4.55
C GLN A 176 3.93 -9.12 -4.63
N LEU A 177 4.03 -7.99 -5.34
CA LEU A 177 5.26 -7.18 -5.37
C LEU A 177 5.62 -6.64 -3.99
N GLY A 178 4.62 -6.12 -3.27
CA GLY A 178 4.80 -5.61 -1.90
C GLY A 178 5.34 -6.69 -0.97
N ASP A 179 4.72 -7.88 -0.97
CA ASP A 179 5.15 -8.99 -0.12
C ASP A 179 6.56 -9.51 -0.47
N LEU A 180 6.94 -9.53 -1.76
CA LEU A 180 8.31 -9.83 -2.17
C LEU A 180 9.29 -8.75 -1.69
N SER A 181 8.94 -7.49 -1.82
CA SER A 181 9.77 -6.35 -1.38
C SER A 181 10.02 -6.40 0.14
N PHE A 182 8.96 -6.62 0.93
CA PHE A 182 9.10 -6.80 2.37
C PHE A 182 9.91 -8.03 2.75
N SER A 183 9.82 -9.11 1.96
CA SER A 183 10.65 -10.31 2.15
C SER A 183 12.14 -10.03 1.94
N VAL A 184 12.50 -9.17 0.97
CA VAL A 184 13.88 -8.72 0.73
C VAL A 184 14.37 -7.84 1.88
N ILE A 185 13.58 -6.84 2.29
CA ILE A 185 13.91 -5.94 3.41
C ILE A 185 14.18 -6.74 4.68
N LYS A 186 13.27 -7.69 5.02
CA LYS A 186 13.42 -8.55 6.20
C LYS A 186 14.71 -9.37 6.22
N ARG A 187 15.30 -9.68 5.07
CA ARG A 187 16.56 -10.46 4.98
C ARG A 187 17.80 -9.58 5.03
N GLN A 188 17.65 -8.27 4.82
CA GLN A 188 18.75 -7.30 4.84
C GLN A 188 18.87 -6.57 6.18
N CYS A 189 17.81 -6.56 6.99
CA CYS A 189 17.78 -6.07 8.37
C CYS A 189 17.79 -7.22 9.36
#